data_1774bd3f3b50df31321c54ece6b679b5
#
_entry.id   1774bd3f3b50df31321c54ece6b679b5
#
_cell.length_a   1.000
_cell.length_b   1.000
_cell.length_c   1.000
_cell.angle_alpha   90.00
_cell.angle_beta   90.00
_cell.angle_gamma   90.00
#
_symmetry.space_group_name_H-M   'P 1'
#
loop_
_entity.id
_entity.type
_entity.pdbx_description
1 polymer ?
#
loop_
_entity_poly.entity_id
_entity_poly.type
_entity_poly.pdbx_seq_one_letter_code
_entity_poly.pdbx_strand_id
1 'polypeptide(L)'
;MTGDLLGCVDIFKQPISLSGFLSESYMFGYAVASFCQDALTEVALSLAAAPVKSRLYHYLSGKSAMDKNLCQNIRHRLMKFSSRLFAAMILGLSFFGTAFAADHAVILMYHRFGEDKYPSTNIRLEQFDAHLEKLSDGNYTVLPLAKIIDRLQTGKPLPDRTVAITIDDAYLSVYEEAWPRLQELGLPFTVFVATEPVEKNRRGYMSWEMLRELQSAGVTIGSQTHTHPHLYRESPEKVREEIQLSNDYFIKELGIRPELFAYPFGEYSSFVIEIVKEAGFVAAFGQNSGIMHSKDMFFELPRFAFNEDYGTTDRLELAINGLPLKITDLTPEDMVLTENPPLYGFTLHEDMRPEGQLRCFASGFGKVDVSIIGRRAEIRLPDALKEGRSRINCTMPAGQNRWRWFGRQFLTN
;
A
#
# COMPACT_ATOMS: atom_id res chain seq x y z
N MET A 1 54.94 5.64 45.64
CA MET A 1 53.45 5.62 45.59
C MET A 1 52.97 6.65 44.61
N THR A 2 53.10 6.28 43.33
CA THR A 2 52.74 7.13 42.16
C THR A 2 52.12 6.23 41.09
N GLY A 3 50.95 5.68 41.36
CA GLY A 3 50.35 4.69 40.45
C GLY A 3 48.86 4.85 40.11
N ASP A 4 48.09 5.77 40.71
CA ASP A 4 46.64 5.76 40.64
C ASP A 4 45.97 7.05 40.13
N LEU A 5 46.71 7.96 39.52
CA LEU A 5 46.16 9.25 39.02
C LEU A 5 45.99 9.35 37.50
N LEU A 6 46.43 8.38 36.75
CA LEU A 6 46.34 8.34 35.27
C LEU A 6 45.02 7.75 34.75
N GLY A 7 44.27 7.02 35.59
CA GLY A 7 43.01 6.36 35.15
C GLY A 7 41.80 7.28 34.91
N CYS A 8 41.83 8.53 35.33
CA CYS A 8 40.67 9.45 35.17
C CYS A 8 40.75 10.36 33.93
N VAL A 9 41.92 10.48 33.29
CA VAL A 9 42.11 11.41 32.13
C VAL A 9 42.03 10.71 30.77
N ASP A 10 42.23 9.39 30.74
CA ASP A 10 42.27 8.65 29.47
C ASP A 10 40.89 8.29 28.92
N ILE A 11 39.79 8.49 29.66
CA ILE A 11 38.43 8.20 29.20
C ILE A 11 37.93 9.25 28.15
N PHE A 12 38.59 10.42 28.06
CA PHE A 12 38.19 11.48 27.15
C PHE A 12 39.04 11.62 25.89
N LYS A 13 40.01 10.72 25.65
CA LYS A 13 40.94 10.80 24.50
C LYS A 13 40.76 9.77 23.40
N GLN A 14 39.81 8.86 23.49
CA GLN A 14 39.53 7.97 22.36
C GLN A 14 38.40 8.55 21.49
N PRO A 15 38.64 8.77 20.16
CA PRO A 15 37.57 9.11 19.26
C PRO A 15 36.66 7.88 19.08
N ILE A 16 35.39 8.02 19.40
CA ILE A 16 34.36 7.01 19.09
C ILE A 16 34.22 6.99 17.56
N SER A 17 34.76 5.95 16.94
CA SER A 17 34.61 5.68 15.52
C SER A 17 33.15 5.25 15.25
N LEU A 18 32.36 6.13 14.64
CA LEU A 18 30.96 5.94 14.23
C LEU A 18 30.84 5.36 12.79
N SER A 19 31.84 4.66 12.30
CA SER A 19 31.87 4.18 10.90
C SER A 19 31.27 2.79 10.67
N GLY A 20 30.24 2.38 11.41
CA GLY A 20 29.62 1.05 11.25
C GLY A 20 28.08 1.02 11.17
N PHE A 21 27.39 2.15 11.26
CA PHE A 21 25.91 2.15 11.41
C PHE A 21 25.19 3.20 10.54
N LEU A 22 25.60 3.37 9.31
CA LEU A 22 24.91 4.29 8.39
C LEU A 22 24.61 3.61 7.05
N SER A 23 23.55 2.82 7.03
CA SER A 23 22.68 2.68 5.86
C SER A 23 21.25 2.50 6.37
N GLU A 24 20.36 3.39 5.95
CA GLU A 24 18.90 3.36 6.11
C GLU A 24 18.24 4.07 7.32
N SER A 25 18.61 5.32 7.68
CA SER A 25 17.69 6.19 8.45
C SER A 25 18.17 7.63 8.51
N TYR A 26 18.18 8.34 7.40
CA TYR A 26 18.69 9.73 7.33
C TYR A 26 17.86 10.77 8.13
N MET A 27 16.58 10.52 8.42
CA MET A 27 15.74 11.48 9.17
C MET A 27 15.75 11.25 10.67
N PHE A 28 15.94 10.02 11.14
CA PHE A 28 15.96 9.71 12.57
C PHE A 28 17.31 10.05 13.22
N GLY A 29 18.40 9.93 12.47
CA GLY A 29 19.75 10.30 12.93
C GLY A 29 19.88 11.79 13.27
N TYR A 30 19.17 12.68 12.54
CA TYR A 30 19.20 14.12 12.82
C TYR A 30 18.46 14.51 14.10
N ALA A 31 17.32 13.90 14.38
CA ALA A 31 16.55 14.18 15.60
C ALA A 31 17.28 13.67 16.88
N VAL A 32 17.87 12.49 16.81
CA VAL A 32 18.64 11.91 17.93
C VAL A 32 19.97 12.65 18.12
N ALA A 33 20.66 13.06 17.05
CA ALA A 33 21.88 13.84 17.14
C ALA A 33 21.62 15.26 17.72
N SER A 34 20.52 15.91 17.32
CA SER A 34 20.10 17.20 17.87
C SER A 34 19.76 17.08 19.35
N PHE A 35 19.00 16.05 19.75
CA PHE A 35 18.65 15.83 21.17
C PHE A 35 19.86 15.49 22.05
N CYS A 36 20.83 14.72 21.53
CA CYS A 36 22.09 14.46 22.23
C CYS A 36 22.96 15.71 22.32
N GLN A 37 22.94 16.57 21.30
CA GLN A 37 23.71 17.82 21.30
C GLN A 37 23.14 18.84 22.27
N ASP A 38 21.82 18.95 22.38
CA ASP A 38 21.13 19.79 23.36
C ASP A 38 21.34 19.30 24.80
N ALA A 39 21.27 17.97 25.03
CA ALA A 39 21.53 17.36 26.32
C ALA A 39 22.98 17.51 26.76
N LEU A 40 23.95 17.41 25.86
CA LEU A 40 25.37 17.67 26.12
C LEU A 40 25.64 19.15 26.44
N THR A 41 24.90 20.04 25.77
CA THR A 41 25.00 21.50 25.99
C THR A 41 24.42 21.88 27.35
N GLU A 42 23.31 21.32 27.80
CA GLU A 42 22.75 21.51 29.13
C GLU A 42 23.65 20.96 30.24
N VAL A 43 24.28 19.80 30.02
CA VAL A 43 25.26 19.24 30.97
C VAL A 43 26.50 20.11 31.05
N ALA A 44 26.99 20.63 29.93
CA ALA A 44 28.11 21.58 29.89
C ALA A 44 27.75 22.91 30.55
N LEU A 45 26.55 23.45 30.39
CA LEU A 45 26.05 24.64 31.07
C LEU A 45 25.83 24.42 32.57
N SER A 46 25.36 23.25 32.99
CA SER A 46 25.22 22.89 34.42
C SER A 46 26.54 22.71 35.12
N LEU A 47 27.58 22.23 34.42
CA LEU A 47 28.96 22.16 34.96
C LEU A 47 29.68 23.53 35.00
N ALA A 48 29.16 24.52 34.27
CA ALA A 48 29.69 25.89 34.21
C ALA A 48 29.13 26.81 35.32
N ALA A 49 28.23 26.33 36.18
CA ALA A 49 27.70 27.11 37.30
C ALA A 49 28.78 27.50 38.31
N ALA A 50 28.78 28.76 38.71
CA ALA A 50 29.85 29.54 39.38
C ALA A 50 30.64 28.91 40.55
N PRO A 51 30.13 28.01 41.41
CA PRO A 51 30.96 27.50 42.52
C PRO A 51 31.96 26.40 42.11
N VAL A 52 31.81 25.82 40.92
CA VAL A 52 32.70 24.73 40.43
C VAL A 52 33.94 25.28 39.70
N LYS A 53 33.81 26.43 39.03
CA LYS A 53 34.92 27.06 38.30
C LYS A 53 36.07 27.51 39.20
N SER A 54 35.78 28.08 40.36
CA SER A 54 36.82 28.55 41.27
C SER A 54 37.61 27.43 41.95
N ARG A 55 36.96 26.27 42.20
CA ARG A 55 37.63 25.10 42.79
C ARG A 55 38.43 24.31 41.75
N LEU A 56 38.00 24.27 40.50
CA LEU A 56 38.75 23.60 39.44
C LEU A 56 40.03 24.37 39.06
N TYR A 57 40.00 25.72 39.12
CA TYR A 57 41.17 26.56 38.86
C TYR A 57 42.25 26.41 39.92
N HIS A 58 41.88 26.28 41.23
CA HIS A 58 42.82 25.99 42.30
C HIS A 58 43.39 24.57 42.31
N TYR A 59 42.64 23.62 41.78
CA TYR A 59 43.09 22.23 41.60
C TYR A 59 44.14 22.08 40.49
N LEU A 60 43.91 22.75 39.34
CA LEU A 60 44.86 22.76 38.23
C LEU A 60 46.16 23.50 38.54
N SER A 61 46.20 24.30 39.59
CA SER A 61 47.39 25.00 40.10
C SER A 61 48.20 24.18 41.15
N GLY A 62 47.84 22.92 41.41
CA GLY A 62 48.65 21.96 42.12
C GLY A 62 48.71 22.12 43.68
N LYS A 63 47.73 22.82 44.29
CA LYS A 63 47.79 23.15 45.76
C LYS A 63 46.67 22.60 46.63
N SER A 64 45.94 21.55 46.24
CA SER A 64 44.99 20.93 47.18
C SER A 64 44.71 19.47 46.82
N ALA A 65 44.73 18.57 47.82
CA ALA A 65 44.31 17.18 47.66
C ALA A 65 42.78 17.12 47.42
N MET A 66 42.34 16.45 46.39
CA MET A 66 40.94 16.29 46.09
C MET A 66 40.24 15.38 47.08
N ASP A 67 39.12 15.85 47.64
CA ASP A 67 38.31 15.09 48.59
C ASP A 67 37.76 13.82 47.86
N LYS A 68 38.17 12.64 48.34
CA LYS A 68 37.76 11.33 47.83
C LYS A 68 36.22 11.17 47.81
N ASN A 69 35.53 11.84 48.72
CA ASN A 69 34.08 11.83 48.82
C ASN A 69 33.40 12.61 47.65
N LEU A 70 34.04 13.68 47.16
CA LEU A 70 33.55 14.43 46.00
C LEU A 70 33.63 13.61 44.72
N CYS A 71 34.74 12.89 44.50
CA CYS A 71 34.91 11.98 43.35
C CYS A 71 33.90 10.82 43.36
N GLN A 72 33.68 10.21 44.54
CA GLN A 72 32.67 9.14 44.67
C GLN A 72 31.26 9.65 44.43
N ASN A 73 30.90 10.84 44.88
CA ASN A 73 29.58 11.44 44.65
C ASN A 73 29.34 11.80 43.19
N ILE A 74 30.33 12.30 42.47
CA ILE A 74 30.24 12.57 41.02
C ILE A 74 30.10 11.26 40.25
N ARG A 75 30.89 10.24 40.56
CA ARG A 75 30.79 8.90 39.93
C ARG A 75 29.42 8.27 40.20
N HIS A 76 28.87 8.39 41.39
CA HIS A 76 27.55 7.84 41.73
C HIS A 76 26.40 8.58 41.02
N ARG A 77 26.50 9.89 40.85
CA ARG A 77 25.53 10.70 40.09
C ARG A 77 25.59 10.39 38.56
N LEU A 78 26.78 10.24 38.01
CA LEU A 78 26.97 9.87 36.59
C LEU A 78 26.46 8.46 36.31
N MET A 79 26.69 7.48 37.20
CA MET A 79 26.14 6.12 37.04
C MET A 79 24.61 6.10 37.15
N LYS A 80 24.00 6.86 38.04
CA LYS A 80 22.53 6.99 38.14
C LYS A 80 21.91 7.70 36.94
N PHE A 81 22.64 8.65 36.35
CA PHE A 81 22.19 9.34 35.14
C PHE A 81 22.27 8.44 33.91
N SER A 82 23.39 7.72 33.76
CA SER A 82 23.57 6.73 32.65
C SER A 82 22.57 5.58 32.76
N SER A 83 22.25 5.08 33.96
CA SER A 83 21.23 4.02 34.11
C SER A 83 19.81 4.49 33.81
N ARG A 84 19.48 5.76 34.08
CA ARG A 84 18.18 6.36 33.74
C ARG A 84 18.05 6.61 32.25
N LEU A 85 19.11 7.06 31.56
CA LEU A 85 19.17 7.19 30.09
C LEU A 85 19.05 5.83 29.41
N PHE A 86 19.72 4.82 29.92
CA PHE A 86 19.64 3.46 29.39
C PHE A 86 18.26 2.83 29.59
N ALA A 87 17.63 3.06 30.74
CA ALA A 87 16.26 2.63 31.00
C ALA A 87 15.23 3.37 30.09
N ALA A 88 15.40 4.68 29.88
CA ALA A 88 14.56 5.46 29.00
C ALA A 88 14.73 5.04 27.52
N MET A 89 15.95 4.69 27.11
CA MET A 89 16.25 4.17 25.76
C MET A 89 15.63 2.77 25.54
N ILE A 90 15.69 1.89 26.58
CA ILE A 90 15.02 0.57 26.50
C ILE A 90 13.49 0.73 26.49
N LEU A 91 12.92 1.65 27.29
CA LEU A 91 11.49 1.95 27.26
C LEU A 91 11.06 2.55 25.90
N GLY A 92 11.87 3.41 25.30
CA GLY A 92 11.62 3.97 23.95
C GLY A 92 11.65 2.92 22.85
N LEU A 93 12.51 1.92 22.94
CA LEU A 93 12.57 0.78 22.00
C LEU A 93 11.38 -0.19 22.14
N SER A 94 10.71 -0.23 23.28
CA SER A 94 9.55 -1.09 23.52
C SER A 94 8.25 -0.57 22.91
N PHE A 95 8.20 0.69 22.45
CA PHE A 95 7.05 1.31 21.78
C PHE A 95 7.10 1.23 20.25
N PHE A 96 8.13 0.63 19.66
CA PHE A 96 8.03 0.21 18.27
C PHE A 96 7.07 -0.96 18.22
N GLY A 97 5.77 -0.64 18.05
CA GLY A 97 4.76 -1.63 17.74
C GLY A 97 5.29 -2.48 16.60
N THR A 98 5.31 -3.79 16.76
CA THR A 98 5.62 -4.73 15.68
C THR A 98 4.61 -4.47 14.58
N ALA A 99 4.98 -3.66 13.59
CA ALA A 99 4.22 -3.59 12.34
C ALA A 99 4.22 -5.03 11.80
N PHE A 100 3.07 -5.70 11.89
CA PHE A 100 2.93 -7.04 11.33
C PHE A 100 3.25 -6.94 9.85
N ALA A 101 4.28 -7.67 9.45
CA ALA A 101 4.70 -7.74 8.06
C ALA A 101 3.63 -8.49 7.26
N ALA A 102 3.01 -7.83 6.28
CA ALA A 102 2.03 -8.42 5.39
C ALA A 102 2.64 -8.66 4.00
N ASP A 103 2.15 -9.70 3.33
CA ASP A 103 2.49 -10.03 1.94
C ASP A 103 1.33 -9.68 0.98
N HIS A 104 0.43 -8.80 1.41
CA HIS A 104 -0.80 -8.48 0.70
C HIS A 104 -1.21 -7.01 0.88
N ALA A 105 -2.07 -6.54 -0.02
CA ALA A 105 -2.69 -5.23 0.04
C ALA A 105 -4.10 -5.25 -0.56
N VAL A 106 -4.93 -4.29 -0.17
CA VAL A 106 -6.26 -4.05 -0.74
C VAL A 106 -6.19 -2.89 -1.72
N ILE A 107 -6.78 -3.06 -2.90
CA ILE A 107 -6.85 -2.00 -3.90
C ILE A 107 -8.32 -1.57 -4.05
N LEU A 108 -8.57 -0.29 -3.77
CA LEU A 108 -9.88 0.34 -3.94
C LEU A 108 -9.98 0.92 -5.34
N MET A 109 -11.15 0.81 -5.94
CA MET A 109 -11.42 1.32 -7.28
C MET A 109 -12.65 2.22 -7.28
N TYR A 110 -12.47 3.45 -7.74
CA TYR A 110 -13.50 4.46 -7.95
C TYR A 110 -13.50 4.91 -9.39
N HIS A 111 -14.52 5.72 -9.80
CA HIS A 111 -14.58 6.32 -11.14
C HIS A 111 -15.04 7.78 -11.08
N ARG A 112 -16.29 8.05 -10.63
CA ARG A 112 -16.92 9.39 -10.57
C ARG A 112 -17.23 9.79 -9.15
N PHE A 113 -17.34 11.08 -8.92
CA PHE A 113 -17.58 11.67 -7.61
C PHE A 113 -18.66 12.75 -7.67
N GLY A 114 -19.79 12.57 -6.95
CA GLY A 114 -20.88 13.54 -6.92
C GLY A 114 -21.65 13.70 -8.23
N GLU A 115 -21.61 12.72 -9.12
CA GLU A 115 -22.31 12.72 -10.42
C GLU A 115 -23.52 11.78 -10.40
N ASP A 116 -24.61 12.15 -9.74
CA ASP A 116 -25.82 11.34 -9.47
C ASP A 116 -26.48 10.70 -10.73
N LYS A 117 -26.14 11.20 -11.92
CA LYS A 117 -26.63 10.62 -13.18
C LYS A 117 -26.04 9.25 -13.50
N TYR A 118 -24.97 8.87 -12.82
CA TYR A 118 -24.20 7.67 -13.13
C TYR A 118 -23.99 6.76 -11.91
N PRO A 119 -25.06 6.35 -11.20
CA PRO A 119 -24.98 5.69 -9.87
C PRO A 119 -24.13 4.41 -9.88
N SER A 120 -24.02 3.73 -11.02
CA SER A 120 -23.22 2.50 -11.15
C SER A 120 -21.70 2.73 -11.16
N THR A 121 -21.26 3.95 -11.42
CA THR A 121 -19.84 4.36 -11.43
C THR A 121 -19.56 5.53 -10.50
N ASN A 122 -20.59 6.23 -10.04
CA ASN A 122 -20.49 7.35 -9.12
C ASN A 122 -20.42 6.89 -7.66
N ILE A 123 -19.64 7.59 -6.85
CA ILE A 123 -19.79 7.57 -5.38
C ILE A 123 -20.29 8.94 -4.93
N ARG A 124 -21.25 8.99 -4.01
CA ARG A 124 -21.69 10.26 -3.43
C ARG A 124 -20.55 10.86 -2.59
N LEU A 125 -20.46 12.19 -2.54
CA LEU A 125 -19.40 12.87 -1.83
C LEU A 125 -19.38 12.51 -0.34
N GLU A 126 -20.53 12.39 0.30
CA GLU A 126 -20.66 12.01 1.71
C GLU A 126 -20.13 10.58 1.96
N GLN A 127 -20.34 9.67 1.02
CA GLN A 127 -19.77 8.31 1.10
C GLN A 127 -18.25 8.35 0.95
N PHE A 128 -17.76 9.15 0.00
CA PHE A 128 -16.32 9.29 -0.23
C PHE A 128 -15.62 9.94 0.97
N ASP A 129 -16.20 11.02 1.52
CA ASP A 129 -15.68 11.68 2.73
C ASP A 129 -15.60 10.71 3.92
N ALA A 130 -16.64 9.88 4.13
CA ALA A 130 -16.64 8.84 5.17
C ALA A 130 -15.55 7.76 4.91
N HIS A 131 -15.29 7.42 3.62
CA HIS A 131 -14.19 6.52 3.26
C HIS A 131 -12.83 7.14 3.60
N LEU A 132 -12.62 8.41 3.28
CA LEU A 132 -11.36 9.12 3.56
C LEU A 132 -11.12 9.27 5.06
N GLU A 133 -12.15 9.61 5.84
CA GLU A 133 -12.08 9.64 7.31
C GLU A 133 -11.61 8.28 7.84
N LYS A 134 -12.24 7.19 7.38
CA LYS A 134 -11.87 5.84 7.80
C LYS A 134 -10.43 5.45 7.43
N LEU A 135 -9.98 5.80 6.24
CA LEU A 135 -8.61 5.53 5.79
C LEU A 135 -7.56 6.34 6.55
N SER A 136 -7.96 7.47 7.13
CA SER A 136 -7.08 8.40 7.87
C SER A 136 -7.07 8.16 9.38
N ASP A 137 -7.83 7.20 9.92
CA ASP A 137 -7.97 6.94 11.37
C ASP A 137 -6.71 6.33 12.03
N GLY A 138 -5.62 6.16 11.26
CA GLY A 138 -4.33 5.64 11.73
C GLY A 138 -4.22 4.11 11.80
N ASN A 139 -5.30 3.39 11.51
CA ASN A 139 -5.31 1.92 11.49
C ASN A 139 -4.89 1.34 10.14
N TYR A 140 -4.86 2.16 9.10
CA TYR A 140 -4.57 1.78 7.72
C TYR A 140 -3.35 2.52 7.19
N THR A 141 -2.63 1.88 6.28
CA THR A 141 -1.48 2.50 5.61
C THR A 141 -1.80 2.64 4.13
N VAL A 142 -2.16 3.85 3.71
CA VAL A 142 -2.40 4.13 2.28
C VAL A 142 -1.06 4.40 1.61
N LEU A 143 -0.70 3.61 0.59
CA LEU A 143 0.56 3.72 -0.14
C LEU A 143 0.32 3.92 -1.65
N PRO A 144 1.26 4.58 -2.35
CA PRO A 144 1.27 4.59 -3.80
C PRO A 144 1.25 3.17 -4.38
N LEU A 145 0.36 2.90 -5.34
CA LEU A 145 0.17 1.56 -5.91
C LEU A 145 1.47 0.99 -6.49
N ALA A 146 2.26 1.77 -7.22
CA ALA A 146 3.55 1.35 -7.77
C ALA A 146 4.52 0.87 -6.67
N LYS A 147 4.53 1.54 -5.50
CA LYS A 147 5.35 1.13 -4.35
C LYS A 147 4.87 -0.21 -3.76
N ILE A 148 3.57 -0.45 -3.72
CA ILE A 148 3.01 -1.73 -3.26
C ILE A 148 3.43 -2.85 -4.21
N ILE A 149 3.29 -2.64 -5.53
CA ILE A 149 3.71 -3.61 -6.57
C ILE A 149 5.19 -3.94 -6.44
N ASP A 150 6.09 -2.93 -6.40
CA ASP A 150 7.54 -3.15 -6.22
C ASP A 150 7.83 -4.00 -4.99
N ARG A 151 7.22 -3.68 -3.85
CA ARG A 151 7.47 -4.42 -2.60
C ARG A 151 7.01 -5.88 -2.70
N LEU A 152 5.83 -6.13 -3.24
CA LEU A 152 5.31 -7.49 -3.38
C LEU A 152 6.12 -8.32 -4.39
N GLN A 153 6.51 -7.74 -5.53
CA GLN A 153 7.34 -8.41 -6.55
C GLN A 153 8.74 -8.72 -6.02
N THR A 154 9.32 -7.83 -5.22
CA THR A 154 10.66 -8.01 -4.63
C THR A 154 10.66 -8.76 -3.31
N GLY A 155 9.50 -9.25 -2.84
CA GLY A 155 9.36 -9.98 -1.58
C GLY A 155 9.58 -9.12 -0.33
N LYS A 156 9.53 -7.80 -0.44
CA LYS A 156 9.61 -6.87 0.71
C LYS A 156 8.25 -6.80 1.41
N PRO A 157 8.21 -6.91 2.74
CA PRO A 157 6.94 -6.89 3.47
C PRO A 157 6.28 -5.51 3.40
N LEU A 158 4.94 -5.50 3.46
CA LEU A 158 4.10 -4.33 3.63
C LEU A 158 3.65 -4.21 5.10
N PRO A 159 3.27 -3.02 5.58
CA PRO A 159 2.48 -2.90 6.81
C PRO A 159 1.17 -3.69 6.69
N ASP A 160 0.67 -4.26 7.79
CA ASP A 160 -0.70 -4.83 7.79
C ASP A 160 -1.70 -3.74 7.44
N ARG A 161 -2.81 -4.12 6.80
CA ARG A 161 -3.85 -3.19 6.32
C ARG A 161 -3.32 -2.11 5.37
N THR A 162 -2.38 -2.51 4.50
CA THR A 162 -1.96 -1.65 3.39
C THR A 162 -3.07 -1.55 2.35
N VAL A 163 -3.38 -0.31 1.96
CA VAL A 163 -4.43 0.04 0.99
C VAL A 163 -3.83 0.89 -0.13
N ALA A 164 -4.29 0.67 -1.36
CA ALA A 164 -4.10 1.61 -2.47
C ALA A 164 -5.44 2.17 -2.95
N ILE A 165 -5.45 3.44 -3.34
CA ILE A 165 -6.60 4.10 -3.96
C ILE A 165 -6.34 4.18 -5.46
N THR A 166 -7.28 3.67 -6.28
CA THR A 166 -7.25 3.80 -7.74
C THR A 166 -8.54 4.43 -8.24
N ILE A 167 -8.44 5.21 -9.30
CA ILE A 167 -9.56 5.90 -9.93
C ILE A 167 -9.46 5.68 -11.43
N ASP A 168 -10.52 5.16 -12.04
CA ASP A 168 -10.55 4.84 -13.46
C ASP A 168 -11.19 5.97 -14.31
N ASP A 169 -10.88 5.99 -15.60
CA ASP A 169 -11.50 6.76 -16.69
C ASP A 169 -11.15 8.25 -16.76
N ALA A 170 -10.44 8.82 -15.81
CA ALA A 170 -10.05 10.23 -15.82
C ALA A 170 -11.22 11.22 -15.99
N TYR A 171 -12.36 10.97 -15.33
CA TYR A 171 -13.50 11.90 -15.36
C TYR A 171 -13.16 13.24 -14.69
N LEU A 172 -13.84 14.31 -15.11
CA LEU A 172 -13.61 15.65 -14.60
C LEU A 172 -13.82 15.75 -13.07
N SER A 173 -14.79 15.02 -12.54
CA SER A 173 -15.05 14.96 -11.09
C SER A 173 -13.89 14.39 -10.26
N VAL A 174 -12.94 13.69 -10.88
CA VAL A 174 -11.70 13.27 -10.21
C VAL A 174 -10.85 14.50 -9.85
N TYR A 175 -10.71 15.43 -10.79
CA TYR A 175 -9.95 16.65 -10.61
C TYR A 175 -10.68 17.65 -9.68
N GLU A 176 -11.98 17.84 -9.89
CA GLU A 176 -12.78 18.86 -9.19
C GLU A 176 -13.13 18.43 -7.75
N GLU A 177 -13.42 17.14 -7.50
CA GLU A 177 -13.97 16.66 -6.24
C GLU A 177 -13.03 15.73 -5.48
N ALA A 178 -12.45 14.70 -6.14
CA ALA A 178 -11.65 13.70 -5.45
C ALA A 178 -10.25 14.19 -5.08
N TRP A 179 -9.55 14.83 -6.04
CA TRP A 179 -8.17 15.28 -5.82
C TRP A 179 -8.02 16.28 -4.66
N PRO A 180 -8.82 17.35 -4.54
CA PRO A 180 -8.68 18.30 -3.42
C PRO A 180 -8.78 17.59 -2.05
N ARG A 181 -9.73 16.66 -1.91
CA ARG A 181 -9.94 15.89 -0.68
C ARG A 181 -8.78 14.95 -0.35
N LEU A 182 -8.29 14.22 -1.37
CA LEU A 182 -7.13 13.32 -1.23
C LEU A 182 -5.85 14.10 -0.92
N GLN A 183 -5.66 15.26 -1.53
CA GLN A 183 -4.52 16.13 -1.33
C GLN A 183 -4.50 16.72 0.08
N GLU A 184 -5.63 17.20 0.59
CA GLU A 184 -5.77 17.74 1.95
C GLU A 184 -5.33 16.72 3.01
N LEU A 185 -5.63 15.43 2.79
CA LEU A 185 -5.28 14.34 3.70
C LEU A 185 -3.91 13.70 3.38
N GLY A 186 -3.23 14.14 2.34
CA GLY A 186 -1.96 13.57 1.90
C GLY A 186 -2.06 12.10 1.45
N LEU A 187 -3.24 11.66 0.99
CA LEU A 187 -3.48 10.30 0.56
C LEU A 187 -3.07 10.09 -0.91
N PRO A 188 -2.11 9.20 -1.20
CA PRO A 188 -1.69 8.91 -2.56
C PRO A 188 -2.76 8.11 -3.31
N PHE A 189 -2.86 8.36 -4.61
CA PHE A 189 -3.75 7.61 -5.50
C PHE A 189 -3.17 7.45 -6.91
N THR A 190 -3.77 6.57 -7.69
CA THR A 190 -3.44 6.31 -9.09
C THR A 190 -4.66 6.59 -9.96
N VAL A 191 -4.49 7.30 -11.07
CA VAL A 191 -5.54 7.48 -12.08
C VAL A 191 -5.20 6.65 -13.31
N PHE A 192 -6.11 5.76 -13.72
CA PHE A 192 -6.02 5.04 -14.98
C PHE A 192 -6.77 5.80 -16.07
N VAL A 193 -6.08 6.08 -17.17
CA VAL A 193 -6.54 6.99 -18.21
C VAL A 193 -6.71 6.29 -19.54
N ALA A 194 -7.92 6.33 -20.10
CA ALA A 194 -8.15 6.11 -21.52
C ALA A 194 -7.85 7.41 -22.26
N THR A 195 -6.96 7.39 -23.27
CA THR A 195 -6.40 8.62 -23.81
C THR A 195 -7.29 9.32 -24.84
N GLU A 196 -8.18 8.62 -25.53
CA GLU A 196 -9.06 9.23 -26.56
C GLU A 196 -10.02 10.29 -25.99
N PRO A 197 -10.74 10.07 -24.86
CA PRO A 197 -11.60 11.09 -24.28
C PRO A 197 -10.86 12.37 -23.91
N VAL A 198 -9.62 12.24 -23.42
CA VAL A 198 -8.75 13.36 -23.06
C VAL A 198 -8.28 14.11 -24.31
N GLU A 199 -7.78 13.38 -25.32
CA GLU A 199 -7.30 13.95 -26.59
C GLU A 199 -8.41 14.70 -27.34
N LYS A 200 -9.63 14.15 -27.35
CA LYS A 200 -10.79 14.78 -27.97
C LYS A 200 -11.43 15.88 -27.12
N ASN A 201 -10.85 16.23 -25.96
CA ASN A 201 -11.43 17.17 -25.00
C ASN A 201 -12.91 16.87 -24.72
N ARG A 202 -13.25 15.61 -24.54
CA ARG A 202 -14.63 15.15 -24.36
C ARG A 202 -15.19 15.73 -23.07
N ARG A 203 -16.37 16.36 -23.16
CA ARG A 203 -17.01 16.94 -21.98
C ARG A 203 -17.17 15.93 -20.85
N GLY A 204 -16.81 16.34 -19.61
CA GLY A 204 -16.87 15.50 -18.41
C GLY A 204 -15.64 14.64 -18.18
N TYR A 205 -14.58 14.84 -18.96
CA TYR A 205 -13.27 14.24 -18.76
C TYR A 205 -12.22 15.31 -18.45
N MET A 206 -11.15 14.93 -17.80
CA MET A 206 -9.99 15.80 -17.58
C MET A 206 -9.31 16.15 -18.90
N SER A 207 -8.64 17.30 -18.92
CA SER A 207 -7.71 17.67 -19.99
C SER A 207 -6.30 17.14 -19.70
N TRP A 208 -5.42 17.17 -20.72
CA TRP A 208 -3.99 16.87 -20.54
C TRP A 208 -3.31 17.84 -19.56
N GLU A 209 -3.76 19.09 -19.48
CA GLU A 209 -3.24 20.07 -18.52
C GLU A 209 -3.55 19.64 -17.08
N MET A 210 -4.80 19.25 -16.80
CA MET A 210 -5.20 18.74 -15.50
C MET A 210 -4.40 17.48 -15.13
N LEU A 211 -4.17 16.57 -16.07
CA LEU A 211 -3.35 15.37 -15.84
C LEU A 211 -1.88 15.72 -15.54
N ARG A 212 -1.31 16.77 -16.18
CA ARG A 212 0.03 17.28 -15.85
C ARG A 212 0.10 17.86 -14.44
N GLU A 213 -0.95 18.54 -14.00
CA GLU A 213 -1.01 19.08 -12.64
C GLU A 213 -1.07 17.96 -11.61
N LEU A 214 -1.92 16.93 -11.82
CA LEU A 214 -1.97 15.76 -10.95
C LEU A 214 -0.59 15.06 -10.88
N GLN A 215 0.03 14.81 -12.05
CA GLN A 215 1.36 14.20 -12.13
C GLN A 215 2.40 15.03 -11.37
N SER A 216 2.39 16.35 -11.53
CA SER A 216 3.32 17.26 -10.84
C SER A 216 3.10 17.26 -9.32
N ALA A 217 1.89 16.99 -8.87
CA ALA A 217 1.53 16.82 -7.46
C ALA A 217 1.85 15.41 -6.91
N GLY A 218 2.43 14.52 -7.74
CA GLY A 218 2.86 13.18 -7.32
C GLY A 218 1.79 12.09 -7.49
N VAL A 219 0.67 12.37 -8.18
CA VAL A 219 -0.32 11.36 -8.53
C VAL A 219 0.25 10.43 -9.60
N THR A 220 0.10 9.13 -9.40
CA THR A 220 0.52 8.14 -10.40
C THR A 220 -0.49 8.08 -11.55
N ILE A 221 -0.01 8.15 -12.78
CA ILE A 221 -0.84 7.98 -13.98
C ILE A 221 -0.59 6.58 -14.55
N GLY A 222 -1.66 5.79 -14.70
CA GLY A 222 -1.69 4.48 -15.33
C GLY A 222 -2.41 4.51 -16.67
N SER A 223 -2.23 3.48 -17.49
CA SER A 223 -2.89 3.34 -18.80
C SER A 223 -4.17 2.51 -18.71
N GLN A 224 -5.16 2.89 -19.52
CA GLN A 224 -6.40 2.13 -19.73
C GLN A 224 -6.76 2.09 -21.22
N THR A 225 -5.76 1.91 -22.10
CA THR A 225 -5.83 1.94 -23.56
C THR A 225 -6.10 3.33 -24.16
N HIS A 226 -6.32 3.38 -25.48
CA HIS A 226 -6.69 4.61 -26.19
C HIS A 226 -8.19 4.83 -26.18
N THR A 227 -8.98 3.93 -26.79
CA THR A 227 -10.43 4.12 -26.98
C THR A 227 -11.32 3.44 -25.96
N HIS A 228 -10.71 2.70 -24.98
CA HIS A 228 -11.42 1.92 -23.96
C HIS A 228 -12.32 0.81 -24.51
N PRO A 229 -11.84 -0.07 -25.43
CA PRO A 229 -12.65 -1.12 -26.03
C PRO A 229 -12.76 -2.36 -25.13
N HIS A 230 -13.66 -3.28 -25.47
CA HIS A 230 -13.71 -4.64 -24.92
C HIS A 230 -12.56 -5.47 -25.49
N LEU A 231 -11.36 -5.39 -24.91
CA LEU A 231 -10.11 -5.94 -25.47
C LEU A 231 -10.20 -7.42 -25.86
N TYR A 232 -10.94 -8.23 -25.10
CA TYR A 232 -11.09 -9.66 -25.41
C TYR A 232 -11.87 -9.94 -26.70
N ARG A 233 -12.60 -8.95 -27.22
CA ARG A 233 -13.36 -9.03 -28.49
C ARG A 233 -12.57 -8.51 -29.67
N GLU A 234 -11.46 -7.85 -29.44
CA GLU A 234 -10.62 -7.27 -30.48
C GLU A 234 -9.59 -8.29 -31.00
N SER A 235 -9.07 -8.04 -32.22
CA SER A 235 -7.93 -8.83 -32.70
C SER A 235 -6.66 -8.50 -31.95
N PRO A 236 -5.69 -9.44 -31.88
CA PRO A 236 -4.39 -9.17 -31.24
C PRO A 236 -3.69 -7.92 -31.79
N GLU A 237 -3.81 -7.65 -33.09
CA GLU A 237 -3.23 -6.47 -33.76
C GLU A 237 -3.91 -5.20 -33.24
N LYS A 238 -5.25 -5.21 -33.10
CA LYS A 238 -6.00 -4.06 -32.59
C LYS A 238 -5.67 -3.80 -31.12
N VAL A 239 -5.51 -4.83 -30.29
CA VAL A 239 -5.09 -4.68 -28.89
C VAL A 239 -3.70 -4.03 -28.80
N ARG A 240 -2.74 -4.45 -29.65
CA ARG A 240 -1.42 -3.81 -29.72
C ARG A 240 -1.50 -2.36 -30.15
N GLU A 241 -2.31 -2.05 -31.17
CA GLU A 241 -2.53 -0.67 -31.63
C GLU A 241 -3.10 0.22 -30.52
N GLU A 242 -4.13 -0.23 -29.79
CA GLU A 242 -4.77 0.48 -28.69
C GLU A 242 -3.75 0.85 -27.57
N ILE A 243 -2.91 -0.10 -27.21
CA ILE A 243 -1.89 0.09 -26.18
C ILE A 243 -0.78 1.02 -26.70
N GLN A 244 -0.29 0.80 -27.93
CA GLN A 244 0.79 1.61 -28.49
C GLN A 244 0.35 3.06 -28.65
N LEU A 245 -0.84 3.30 -29.19
CA LEU A 245 -1.38 4.65 -29.40
C LEU A 245 -1.57 5.36 -28.05
N SER A 246 -2.07 4.67 -27.05
CA SER A 246 -2.16 5.20 -25.68
C SER A 246 -0.80 5.61 -25.14
N ASN A 247 0.22 4.75 -25.26
CA ASN A 247 1.57 5.04 -24.79
C ASN A 247 2.19 6.24 -25.54
N ASP A 248 1.95 6.38 -26.85
CA ASP A 248 2.45 7.50 -27.64
C ASP A 248 1.86 8.83 -27.15
N TYR A 249 0.57 8.87 -26.79
CA TYR A 249 -0.05 10.05 -26.18
C TYR A 249 0.53 10.36 -24.80
N PHE A 250 0.74 9.38 -23.94
CA PHE A 250 1.37 9.62 -22.63
C PHE A 250 2.78 10.17 -22.76
N ILE A 251 3.58 9.64 -23.68
CA ILE A 251 4.94 10.15 -23.95
C ILE A 251 4.87 11.58 -24.47
N LYS A 252 4.00 11.85 -25.45
CA LYS A 252 3.83 13.17 -26.07
C LYS A 252 3.38 14.23 -25.04
N GLU A 253 2.35 13.92 -24.26
CA GLU A 253 1.65 14.91 -23.44
C GLU A 253 2.18 15.01 -22.01
N LEU A 254 2.64 13.90 -21.43
CA LEU A 254 3.11 13.83 -20.04
C LEU A 254 4.60 13.50 -19.90
N GLY A 255 5.27 13.14 -20.98
CA GLY A 255 6.69 12.75 -20.96
C GLY A 255 6.96 11.42 -20.23
N ILE A 256 5.94 10.58 -20.03
CA ILE A 256 6.06 9.30 -19.32
C ILE A 256 5.55 8.15 -20.18
N ARG A 257 6.01 6.94 -19.85
CA ARG A 257 5.38 5.68 -20.24
C ARG A 257 4.80 5.04 -18.98
N PRO A 258 3.46 4.89 -18.85
CA PRO A 258 2.87 4.28 -17.67
C PRO A 258 3.36 2.85 -17.46
N GLU A 259 3.65 2.50 -16.20
CA GLU A 259 4.07 1.15 -15.81
C GLU A 259 2.89 0.26 -15.37
N LEU A 260 1.75 0.86 -15.04
CA LEU A 260 0.56 0.18 -14.54
C LEU A 260 -0.57 0.25 -15.57
N PHE A 261 -1.31 -0.85 -15.71
CA PHE A 261 -2.40 -0.99 -16.67
C PHE A 261 -3.71 -1.40 -15.98
N ALA A 262 -4.83 -0.78 -16.32
CA ALA A 262 -6.16 -1.26 -15.96
C ALA A 262 -6.88 -1.74 -17.21
N TYR A 263 -7.39 -2.97 -17.17
CA TYR A 263 -8.17 -3.48 -18.29
C TYR A 263 -9.50 -2.73 -18.40
N PRO A 264 -9.87 -2.18 -19.57
CA PRO A 264 -11.20 -1.65 -19.80
C PRO A 264 -12.29 -2.62 -19.31
N PHE A 265 -13.25 -2.13 -18.51
CA PHE A 265 -14.31 -2.92 -17.87
C PHE A 265 -13.80 -4.04 -16.93
N GLY A 266 -12.49 -4.11 -16.66
CA GLY A 266 -11.85 -5.21 -15.95
C GLY A 266 -11.83 -6.52 -16.76
N GLU A 267 -11.96 -6.47 -18.08
CA GLU A 267 -12.12 -7.61 -18.99
C GLU A 267 -10.80 -7.93 -19.68
N TYR A 268 -10.38 -9.19 -19.60
CA TYR A 268 -9.18 -9.69 -20.25
C TYR A 268 -9.35 -11.14 -20.66
N SER A 269 -8.44 -11.61 -21.50
CA SER A 269 -8.26 -13.02 -21.88
C SER A 269 -6.78 -13.34 -21.84
N SER A 270 -6.42 -14.61 -21.96
CA SER A 270 -5.02 -15.04 -21.93
C SER A 270 -4.16 -14.33 -22.96
N PHE A 271 -4.68 -14.14 -24.20
CA PHE A 271 -3.93 -13.43 -25.24
C PHE A 271 -3.77 -11.92 -24.96
N VAL A 272 -4.78 -11.28 -24.32
CA VAL A 272 -4.71 -9.86 -23.94
C VAL A 272 -3.64 -9.67 -22.85
N ILE A 273 -3.60 -10.57 -21.87
CA ILE A 273 -2.57 -10.56 -20.81
C ILE A 273 -1.16 -10.59 -21.42
N GLU A 274 -0.93 -11.50 -22.38
CA GLU A 274 0.40 -11.61 -23.01
C GLU A 274 0.78 -10.34 -23.77
N ILE A 275 -0.15 -9.71 -24.49
CA ILE A 275 0.11 -8.44 -25.18
C ILE A 275 0.43 -7.32 -24.19
N VAL A 276 -0.28 -7.24 -23.06
CA VAL A 276 -0.02 -6.24 -21.99
C VAL A 276 1.36 -6.45 -21.37
N LYS A 277 1.78 -7.71 -21.15
CA LYS A 277 3.14 -8.04 -20.72
C LYS A 277 4.20 -7.63 -21.74
N GLU A 278 4.00 -7.98 -23.01
CA GLU A 278 4.89 -7.62 -24.13
C GLU A 278 5.04 -6.10 -24.28
N ALA A 279 3.98 -5.34 -23.94
CA ALA A 279 4.01 -3.88 -23.97
C ALA A 279 4.85 -3.26 -22.83
N GLY A 280 5.36 -4.07 -21.88
CA GLY A 280 6.30 -3.64 -20.84
C GLY A 280 5.65 -3.08 -19.58
N PHE A 281 4.36 -3.27 -19.35
CA PHE A 281 3.73 -2.97 -18.06
C PHE A 281 4.26 -3.93 -16.99
N VAL A 282 4.29 -3.46 -15.74
CA VAL A 282 4.77 -4.26 -14.60
C VAL A 282 3.64 -4.93 -13.83
N ALA A 283 2.41 -4.40 -13.95
CA ALA A 283 1.22 -4.97 -13.37
C ALA A 283 -0.05 -4.52 -14.10
N ALA A 284 -1.09 -5.37 -14.08
CA ALA A 284 -2.39 -5.05 -14.67
C ALA A 284 -3.55 -5.48 -13.75
N PHE A 285 -4.64 -4.69 -13.80
CA PHE A 285 -5.73 -4.74 -12.84
C PHE A 285 -7.07 -5.00 -13.50
N GLY A 286 -7.78 -6.01 -12.99
CA GLY A 286 -9.18 -6.28 -13.30
C GLY A 286 -10.15 -5.48 -12.42
N GLN A 287 -11.44 -5.91 -12.47
CA GLN A 287 -12.52 -5.38 -11.62
C GLN A 287 -13.20 -6.49 -10.78
N ASN A 288 -12.53 -7.63 -10.61
CA ASN A 288 -12.96 -8.68 -9.70
C ASN A 288 -12.55 -8.32 -8.27
N SER A 289 -13.46 -8.53 -7.30
CA SER A 289 -13.17 -8.26 -5.89
C SER A 289 -12.21 -9.29 -5.32
N GLY A 290 -11.19 -8.85 -4.60
CA GLY A 290 -10.20 -9.73 -3.97
C GLY A 290 -9.09 -8.94 -3.32
N ILE A 291 -8.22 -9.63 -2.60
CA ILE A 291 -7.05 -9.04 -1.96
C ILE A 291 -5.81 -9.53 -2.69
N MET A 292 -5.04 -8.59 -3.20
CA MET A 292 -3.78 -8.85 -3.90
C MET A 292 -2.72 -9.36 -2.92
N HIS A 293 -1.91 -10.34 -3.32
CA HIS A 293 -0.78 -10.84 -2.53
C HIS A 293 0.46 -11.16 -3.39
N SER A 294 1.62 -11.38 -2.72
CA SER A 294 2.93 -11.56 -3.36
C SER A 294 3.06 -12.79 -4.28
N LYS A 295 2.09 -13.70 -4.24
CA LYS A 295 2.07 -14.92 -5.09
C LYS A 295 1.03 -14.84 -6.21
N ASP A 296 0.32 -13.71 -6.35
CA ASP A 296 -0.62 -13.51 -7.43
C ASP A 296 0.08 -13.41 -8.80
N MET A 297 -0.71 -13.64 -9.84
CA MET A 297 -0.32 -13.25 -11.19
C MET A 297 -0.49 -11.74 -11.35
N PHE A 298 0.61 -10.99 -11.43
CA PHE A 298 0.62 -9.53 -11.43
C PHE A 298 -0.09 -8.88 -12.62
N PHE A 299 -0.62 -9.67 -13.54
CA PHE A 299 -1.41 -9.20 -14.69
C PHE A 299 -2.90 -9.57 -14.58
N GLU A 300 -3.36 -10.02 -13.40
CA GLU A 300 -4.77 -10.34 -13.12
C GLU A 300 -5.20 -9.83 -11.75
N LEU A 301 -4.64 -8.70 -11.30
CA LEU A 301 -4.79 -8.21 -9.93
C LEU A 301 -6.21 -7.73 -9.64
N PRO A 302 -6.78 -8.14 -8.49
CA PRO A 302 -8.14 -7.76 -8.10
C PRO A 302 -8.21 -6.35 -7.53
N ARG A 303 -9.41 -5.73 -7.62
CA ARG A 303 -9.74 -4.45 -6.99
C ARG A 303 -11.16 -4.47 -6.44
N PHE A 304 -11.41 -3.79 -5.33
CA PHE A 304 -12.75 -3.57 -4.80
C PHE A 304 -13.36 -2.32 -5.40
N ALA A 305 -14.43 -2.50 -6.19
CA ALA A 305 -15.19 -1.39 -6.77
C ALA A 305 -16.12 -0.74 -5.74
N PHE A 306 -16.14 0.59 -5.73
CA PHE A 306 -17.03 1.42 -4.93
C PHE A 306 -17.84 2.35 -5.85
N ASN A 307 -19.15 2.37 -5.62
CA ASN A 307 -20.13 3.24 -6.26
C ASN A 307 -21.24 3.53 -5.26
N GLU A 308 -22.34 4.16 -5.67
CA GLU A 308 -23.41 4.52 -4.75
C GLU A 308 -24.02 3.32 -4.01
N ASP A 309 -24.26 2.20 -4.71
CA ASP A 309 -24.83 0.98 -4.12
C ASP A 309 -23.84 0.25 -3.21
N TYR A 310 -22.56 0.34 -3.52
CA TYR A 310 -21.47 -0.35 -2.79
C TYR A 310 -20.55 0.62 -2.03
N GLY A 311 -20.99 1.85 -1.76
CA GLY A 311 -20.22 2.91 -1.11
C GLY A 311 -20.45 3.05 0.41
N THR A 312 -21.04 2.07 1.09
CA THR A 312 -21.22 2.13 2.55
C THR A 312 -19.90 1.93 3.29
N THR A 313 -19.75 2.56 4.46
CA THR A 313 -18.57 2.40 5.33
C THR A 313 -18.39 0.94 5.77
N ASP A 314 -19.47 0.21 6.06
CA ASP A 314 -19.40 -1.22 6.40
C ASP A 314 -18.78 -2.05 5.25
N ARG A 315 -19.13 -1.73 4.00
CA ARG A 315 -18.54 -2.37 2.84
C ARG A 315 -17.05 -2.03 2.68
N LEU A 316 -16.69 -0.78 2.93
CA LEU A 316 -15.29 -0.38 2.94
C LEU A 316 -14.53 -1.14 4.02
N GLU A 317 -15.02 -1.17 5.26
CA GLU A 317 -14.37 -1.89 6.37
C GLU A 317 -14.20 -3.37 6.07
N LEU A 318 -15.21 -4.01 5.47
CA LEU A 318 -15.12 -5.41 5.04
C LEU A 318 -13.96 -5.60 4.04
N ALA A 319 -13.82 -4.70 3.07
CA ALA A 319 -12.79 -4.78 2.05
C ALA A 319 -11.38 -4.52 2.63
N ILE A 320 -11.18 -3.37 3.32
CA ILE A 320 -9.85 -2.94 3.80
C ILE A 320 -9.31 -3.77 4.97
N ASN A 321 -10.16 -4.55 5.64
CA ASN A 321 -9.74 -5.57 6.61
C ASN A 321 -9.62 -6.96 5.98
N GLY A 322 -9.83 -7.11 4.68
CA GLY A 322 -9.76 -8.37 3.97
C GLY A 322 -8.37 -9.00 4.01
N LEU A 323 -8.35 -10.34 3.87
CA LEU A 323 -7.15 -11.14 3.72
C LEU A 323 -7.23 -11.94 2.41
N PRO A 324 -6.12 -12.28 1.76
CA PRO A 324 -6.18 -13.10 0.56
C PRO A 324 -6.71 -14.50 0.86
N LEU A 325 -7.61 -14.99 0.04
CA LEU A 325 -7.92 -16.39 -0.08
C LEU A 325 -6.92 -16.97 -1.09
N LYS A 326 -5.79 -17.46 -0.60
CA LYS A 326 -4.70 -17.96 -1.44
C LYS A 326 -5.09 -19.28 -2.10
N ILE A 327 -5.01 -19.32 -3.43
CA ILE A 327 -5.42 -20.46 -4.24
C ILE A 327 -4.37 -20.83 -5.28
N THR A 328 -4.45 -22.04 -5.80
CA THR A 328 -3.74 -22.56 -6.99
C THR A 328 -4.70 -23.35 -7.86
N ASP A 329 -4.24 -23.80 -9.02
CA ASP A 329 -4.97 -24.71 -9.91
C ASP A 329 -6.39 -24.22 -10.23
N LEU A 330 -6.53 -22.94 -10.55
CA LEU A 330 -7.80 -22.33 -10.93
C LEU A 330 -8.31 -22.90 -12.25
N THR A 331 -9.57 -23.28 -12.30
CA THR A 331 -10.25 -23.82 -13.50
C THR A 331 -11.59 -23.11 -13.67
N PRO A 332 -11.96 -22.57 -14.85
CA PRO A 332 -11.07 -22.35 -16.00
C PRO A 332 -10.03 -21.24 -15.72
N GLU A 333 -8.88 -21.33 -16.36
CA GLU A 333 -7.82 -20.32 -16.26
C GLU A 333 -8.21 -19.03 -16.97
N ASP A 334 -8.83 -19.12 -18.15
CA ASP A 334 -9.26 -17.93 -18.89
C ASP A 334 -10.56 -17.36 -18.32
N MET A 335 -10.69 -16.04 -18.39
CA MET A 335 -11.92 -15.33 -18.03
C MET A 335 -13.01 -15.53 -19.09
N VAL A 336 -12.64 -15.68 -20.37
CA VAL A 336 -13.55 -15.93 -21.48
C VAL A 336 -13.96 -17.40 -21.48
N LEU A 337 -15.24 -17.67 -21.29
CA LEU A 337 -15.75 -19.03 -21.19
C LEU A 337 -15.97 -19.66 -22.58
N THR A 338 -15.46 -20.89 -22.73
CA THR A 338 -15.75 -21.78 -23.86
C THR A 338 -16.93 -22.70 -23.58
N GLU A 339 -17.19 -22.96 -22.27
CA GLU A 339 -18.29 -23.78 -21.78
C GLU A 339 -19.07 -23.02 -20.70
N ASN A 340 -20.41 -23.09 -20.73
CA ASN A 340 -21.28 -22.41 -19.79
C ASN A 340 -22.48 -23.32 -19.40
N PRO A 341 -22.66 -23.71 -18.11
CA PRO A 341 -21.90 -23.26 -16.95
C PRO A 341 -20.45 -23.79 -16.93
N PRO A 342 -19.49 -23.00 -16.42
CA PRO A 342 -18.10 -23.43 -16.33
C PRO A 342 -17.90 -24.51 -15.25
N LEU A 343 -16.96 -25.41 -15.50
CA LEU A 343 -16.41 -26.26 -14.46
C LEU A 343 -15.47 -25.44 -13.59
N TYR A 344 -16.02 -24.76 -12.57
CA TYR A 344 -15.28 -23.81 -11.75
C TYR A 344 -14.74 -24.45 -10.48
N GLY A 345 -13.44 -24.32 -10.26
CA GLY A 345 -12.80 -24.82 -9.06
C GLY A 345 -11.38 -24.30 -8.88
N PHE A 346 -10.84 -24.51 -7.68
CA PHE A 346 -9.47 -24.13 -7.32
C PHE A 346 -8.97 -24.96 -6.13
N THR A 347 -7.65 -25.02 -5.96
CA THR A 347 -7.01 -25.64 -4.82
C THR A 347 -6.64 -24.59 -3.78
N LEU A 348 -7.11 -24.76 -2.53
CA LEU A 348 -6.72 -23.89 -1.41
C LEU A 348 -5.25 -24.13 -1.05
N HIS A 349 -4.51 -23.04 -0.79
CA HIS A 349 -3.14 -23.12 -0.30
C HIS A 349 -3.07 -23.92 1.02
N GLU A 350 -1.93 -24.53 1.29
CA GLU A 350 -1.74 -25.42 2.46
C GLU A 350 -2.01 -24.76 3.82
N ASP A 351 -1.83 -23.44 3.91
CA ASP A 351 -2.14 -22.65 5.11
C ASP A 351 -3.65 -22.46 5.36
N MET A 352 -4.50 -22.85 4.39
CA MET A 352 -5.94 -22.69 4.47
C MET A 352 -6.60 -23.97 4.96
N ARG A 353 -7.44 -23.84 5.99
CA ARG A 353 -8.26 -24.95 6.49
C ARG A 353 -9.72 -24.72 6.08
N PRO A 354 -10.23 -25.46 5.08
CA PRO A 354 -11.54 -25.16 4.49
C PRO A 354 -12.73 -25.57 5.34
N GLU A 355 -12.58 -26.42 6.32
CA GLU A 355 -13.54 -27.09 7.25
C GLU A 355 -14.98 -26.50 7.21
N GLY A 356 -15.65 -26.60 6.06
CA GLY A 356 -17.05 -26.18 5.85
C GLY A 356 -17.31 -24.66 5.90
N GLN A 357 -16.29 -23.83 5.97
CA GLN A 357 -16.45 -22.37 6.11
C GLN A 357 -16.33 -21.59 4.79
N LEU A 358 -15.84 -22.21 3.71
CA LEU A 358 -15.80 -21.59 2.40
C LEU A 358 -17.22 -21.39 1.86
N ARG A 359 -17.51 -20.19 1.40
CA ARG A 359 -18.80 -19.81 0.76
C ARG A 359 -18.50 -19.10 -0.53
N CYS A 360 -19.22 -19.47 -1.60
CA CYS A 360 -19.14 -18.79 -2.89
C CYS A 360 -20.51 -18.23 -3.29
N PHE A 361 -20.49 -17.08 -3.95
CA PHE A 361 -21.66 -16.35 -4.42
C PHE A 361 -21.46 -15.99 -5.88
N ALA A 362 -22.42 -16.36 -6.72
CA ALA A 362 -22.37 -16.11 -8.16
C ALA A 362 -23.42 -15.07 -8.58
N SER A 363 -23.07 -14.23 -9.55
CA SER A 363 -23.98 -13.25 -10.15
C SER A 363 -25.27 -13.93 -10.63
N GLY A 364 -26.42 -13.40 -10.22
CA GLY A 364 -27.73 -13.92 -10.58
C GLY A 364 -28.22 -15.12 -9.79
N PHE A 365 -27.34 -15.83 -9.06
CA PHE A 365 -27.70 -17.04 -8.30
C PHE A 365 -27.59 -16.85 -6.78
N GLY A 366 -26.85 -15.83 -6.32
CA GLY A 366 -26.55 -15.70 -4.91
C GLY A 366 -25.58 -16.78 -4.44
N LYS A 367 -25.82 -17.39 -3.27
CA LYS A 367 -24.99 -18.46 -2.74
C LYS A 367 -25.11 -19.72 -3.62
N VAL A 368 -23.95 -20.31 -3.97
CA VAL A 368 -23.83 -21.52 -4.79
C VAL A 368 -23.20 -22.66 -4.01
N ASP A 369 -23.37 -23.90 -4.49
CA ASP A 369 -22.84 -25.08 -3.85
C ASP A 369 -21.32 -25.19 -4.02
N VAL A 370 -20.66 -25.55 -2.92
CA VAL A 370 -19.21 -25.77 -2.85
C VAL A 370 -18.94 -27.16 -2.31
N SER A 371 -18.27 -27.97 -3.09
CA SER A 371 -17.78 -29.30 -2.68
C SER A 371 -16.28 -29.24 -2.41
N ILE A 372 -15.83 -29.74 -1.26
CA ILE A 372 -14.42 -29.76 -0.87
C ILE A 372 -13.93 -31.21 -0.88
N ILE A 373 -12.87 -31.46 -1.66
CA ILE A 373 -12.19 -32.78 -1.73
C ILE A 373 -10.72 -32.52 -1.38
N GLY A 374 -10.33 -32.86 -0.15
CA GLY A 374 -9.04 -32.47 0.37
C GLY A 374 -8.93 -30.94 0.46
N ARG A 375 -8.07 -30.33 -0.38
CA ARG A 375 -7.95 -28.87 -0.51
C ARG A 375 -8.58 -28.33 -1.80
N ARG A 376 -9.06 -29.19 -2.69
CA ARG A 376 -9.74 -28.79 -3.92
C ARG A 376 -11.17 -28.37 -3.63
N ALA A 377 -11.52 -27.15 -4.01
CA ALA A 377 -12.89 -26.62 -4.00
C ALA A 377 -13.47 -26.68 -5.40
N GLU A 378 -14.61 -27.36 -5.54
CA GLU A 378 -15.41 -27.39 -6.78
C GLU A 378 -16.70 -26.61 -6.54
N ILE A 379 -16.95 -25.61 -7.36
CA ILE A 379 -18.09 -24.72 -7.26
C ILE A 379 -19.11 -25.10 -8.34
N ARG A 380 -20.30 -25.48 -7.92
CA ARG A 380 -21.38 -25.92 -8.79
C ARG A 380 -22.39 -24.80 -9.00
N LEU A 381 -22.50 -24.35 -10.24
CA LEU A 381 -23.56 -23.42 -10.65
C LEU A 381 -24.84 -24.19 -10.96
N PRO A 382 -26.01 -23.66 -10.56
CA PRO A 382 -27.30 -24.33 -10.81
C PRO A 382 -27.71 -24.26 -12.29
N ASP A 383 -27.21 -23.27 -13.05
CA ASP A 383 -27.52 -23.04 -14.45
C ASP A 383 -26.40 -22.23 -15.12
N ALA A 384 -26.51 -21.97 -16.42
CA ALA A 384 -25.59 -21.14 -17.20
C ALA A 384 -25.52 -19.70 -16.66
N LEU A 385 -24.34 -19.12 -16.69
CA LEU A 385 -24.16 -17.69 -16.45
C LEU A 385 -24.81 -16.88 -17.58
N LYS A 386 -25.31 -15.68 -17.22
CA LYS A 386 -25.88 -14.77 -18.22
C LYS A 386 -24.80 -14.26 -19.17
N GLU A 387 -25.21 -13.95 -20.40
CA GLU A 387 -24.36 -13.28 -21.40
C GLU A 387 -23.72 -12.01 -20.82
N GLY A 388 -22.48 -11.74 -21.22
CA GLY A 388 -21.68 -10.63 -20.75
C GLY A 388 -20.86 -10.99 -19.50
N ARG A 389 -20.84 -10.08 -18.51
CA ARG A 389 -20.00 -10.19 -17.31
C ARG A 389 -20.74 -10.84 -16.15
N SER A 390 -20.19 -11.92 -15.65
CA SER A 390 -20.63 -12.56 -14.42
C SER A 390 -19.47 -12.68 -13.43
N ARG A 391 -19.74 -12.64 -12.14
CA ARG A 391 -18.72 -12.74 -11.08
C ARG A 391 -19.06 -13.86 -10.11
N ILE A 392 -18.03 -14.56 -9.66
CA ILE A 392 -18.13 -15.49 -8.54
C ILE A 392 -17.14 -15.02 -7.48
N ASN A 393 -17.66 -14.75 -6.29
CA ASN A 393 -16.87 -14.34 -5.13
C ASN A 393 -16.90 -15.46 -4.09
N CYS A 394 -15.73 -15.91 -3.65
CA CYS A 394 -15.57 -16.90 -2.60
C CYS A 394 -14.96 -16.25 -1.35
N THR A 395 -15.53 -16.53 -0.20
CA THR A 395 -15.10 -15.96 1.08
C THR A 395 -14.99 -17.02 2.15
N MET A 396 -14.08 -16.78 3.12
CA MET A 396 -13.88 -17.65 4.27
C MET A 396 -13.52 -16.80 5.50
N PRO A 397 -14.11 -17.04 6.69
CA PRO A 397 -13.72 -16.36 7.92
C PRO A 397 -12.23 -16.58 8.23
N ALA A 398 -11.57 -15.54 8.75
CA ALA A 398 -10.14 -15.59 9.10
C ALA A 398 -9.87 -15.29 10.58
N GLY A 399 -10.93 -15.15 11.40
CA GLY A 399 -10.83 -14.69 12.78
C GLY A 399 -10.69 -13.16 12.89
N GLN A 400 -10.81 -12.62 14.12
CA GLN A 400 -10.67 -11.19 14.41
C GLN A 400 -11.54 -10.28 13.51
N ASN A 401 -12.75 -10.74 13.15
CA ASN A 401 -13.68 -10.06 12.23
C ASN A 401 -13.12 -9.81 10.83
N ARG A 402 -12.07 -10.55 10.41
CA ARG A 402 -11.50 -10.48 9.06
C ARG A 402 -12.00 -11.64 8.20
N TRP A 403 -12.07 -11.41 6.89
CA TRP A 403 -12.50 -12.37 5.89
C TRP A 403 -11.44 -12.55 4.82
N ARG A 404 -11.20 -13.80 4.42
CA ARG A 404 -10.45 -14.10 3.21
C ARG A 404 -11.35 -13.98 2.01
N TRP A 405 -10.84 -13.43 0.93
CA TRP A 405 -11.62 -13.14 -0.26
C TRP A 405 -10.85 -13.45 -1.53
N PHE A 406 -11.51 -14.16 -2.45
CA PHE A 406 -11.10 -14.38 -3.83
C PHE A 406 -12.32 -14.22 -4.74
N GLY A 407 -12.22 -13.37 -5.75
CA GLY A 407 -13.23 -13.18 -6.76
C GLY A 407 -12.70 -13.46 -8.16
N ARG A 408 -13.51 -14.06 -8.99
CA ARG A 408 -13.25 -14.27 -10.41
C ARG A 408 -14.38 -13.66 -11.23
N GLN A 409 -14.04 -12.97 -12.31
CA GLN A 409 -14.97 -12.53 -13.33
C GLN A 409 -14.95 -13.52 -14.48
N PHE A 410 -16.10 -13.76 -15.09
CA PHE A 410 -16.25 -14.57 -16.30
C PHE A 410 -16.95 -13.78 -17.39
N LEU A 411 -16.57 -14.04 -18.64
CA LEU A 411 -17.09 -13.43 -19.84
C LEU A 411 -17.75 -14.51 -20.69
N THR A 412 -19.03 -14.31 -21.00
CA THR A 412 -19.82 -15.18 -21.88
C THR A 412 -20.25 -14.38 -23.12
N ASN A 413 -20.08 -14.99 -24.28
CA ASN A 413 -20.53 -14.44 -25.57
C ASN A 413 -21.94 -14.86 -25.87
#